data_c9bd4c5e65e3ee8ae76ba55356b47e02
#
_entry.id   c9bd4c5e65e3ee8ae76ba55356b47e02
#
_cell.length_a   1.000
_cell.length_b   1.000
_cell.length_c   1.000
_cell.angle_alpha   90.00
_cell.angle_beta   90.00
_cell.angle_gamma   90.00
#
_symmetry.space_group_name_H-M   'P 1'
#
loop_
_entity.id
_entity.type
_entity.pdbx_description
1 polymer ?
#
loop_
_entity_poly.entity_id
_entity_poly.type
_entity_poly.pdbx_seq_one_letter_code
_entity_poly.pdbx_strand_id
1 'polypeptide(L)'
;MNRKVGSLDIPAGSLPAFVIITILLLTSLNEKLTVPLARKFTHNIHGLTSLQRIGIGLVCATVAMVVAAIAEKERRDNAVKNHTIISAFWLVPQLFLVATGQAFAYVGQLEFFIREAPEGMKSMSTGLFLTAISMGYFVSSLLVSIVDKLSKKKWFKSNLNKGRLDYFYWLLVVLGVLNFILFIVLAMRHHYKVQHNIEPEDNVDKELVIANEVKIGVDGKEEA
;
A
#
# COMPACT_ATOMS: atom_id res chain seq x y z
N MET A 1 -13.20 -24.60 -6.02
CA MET A 1 -11.99 -24.91 -5.25
C MET A 1 -12.36 -25.72 -4.03
N ASN A 2 -11.51 -26.70 -3.68
CA ASN A 2 -11.71 -27.45 -2.44
C ASN A 2 -11.32 -26.57 -1.25
N ARG A 3 -12.27 -26.32 -0.35
CA ARG A 3 -12.11 -25.47 0.84
C ARG A 3 -11.82 -26.27 2.11
N LYS A 4 -11.74 -27.60 1.98
CA LYS A 4 -11.40 -28.47 3.10
C LYS A 4 -9.90 -28.49 3.33
N VAL A 5 -9.49 -28.09 4.52
CA VAL A 5 -8.11 -28.18 5.01
C VAL A 5 -8.14 -29.12 6.22
N GLY A 6 -7.83 -30.39 5.97
CA GLY A 6 -8.03 -31.42 6.98
C GLY A 6 -9.51 -31.59 7.35
N SER A 7 -9.85 -31.39 8.62
CA SER A 7 -11.20 -31.45 9.15
C SER A 7 -11.96 -30.10 9.13
N LEU A 8 -11.32 -29.00 8.72
CA LEU A 8 -11.87 -27.65 8.74
C LEU A 8 -12.37 -27.24 7.35
N ASP A 9 -13.61 -26.79 7.25
CA ASP A 9 -14.17 -26.12 6.07
C ASP A 9 -13.96 -24.61 6.19
N ILE A 10 -13.14 -24.03 5.30
CA ILE A 10 -12.88 -22.60 5.27
C ILE A 10 -14.03 -21.89 4.55
N PRO A 11 -14.87 -21.07 5.24
CA PRO A 11 -15.92 -20.30 4.59
C PRO A 11 -15.31 -19.28 3.63
N ALA A 12 -15.99 -19.02 2.49
CA ALA A 12 -15.50 -18.06 1.49
C ALA A 12 -15.32 -16.64 2.06
N GLY A 13 -16.10 -16.29 3.10
CA GLY A 13 -16.02 -15.00 3.79
C GLY A 13 -14.77 -14.81 4.67
N SER A 14 -14.00 -15.87 4.97
CA SER A 14 -12.76 -15.73 5.76
C SER A 14 -11.54 -15.28 4.94
N LEU A 15 -11.60 -15.36 3.62
CA LEU A 15 -10.50 -14.91 2.75
C LEU A 15 -10.20 -13.40 2.90
N PRO A 16 -11.19 -12.50 2.94
CA PRO A 16 -10.93 -11.09 3.26
C PRO A 16 -10.33 -10.87 4.64
N ALA A 17 -10.74 -11.65 5.65
CA ALA A 17 -10.18 -11.57 6.99
C ALA A 17 -8.68 -11.91 6.99
N PHE A 18 -8.27 -12.92 6.22
CA PHE A 18 -6.85 -13.24 6.04
C PHE A 18 -6.05 -12.06 5.49
N VAL A 19 -6.59 -11.37 4.46
CA VAL A 19 -5.94 -10.16 3.89
C VAL A 19 -5.80 -9.07 4.96
N ILE A 20 -6.85 -8.79 5.73
CA ILE A 20 -6.83 -7.77 6.78
C ILE A 20 -5.79 -8.10 7.86
N ILE A 21 -5.77 -9.35 8.34
CA ILE A 21 -4.79 -9.80 9.33
C ILE A 21 -3.37 -9.66 8.77
N THR A 22 -3.16 -10.05 7.53
CA THR A 22 -1.85 -9.92 6.86
C THR A 22 -1.43 -8.46 6.73
N ILE A 23 -2.33 -7.55 6.38
CA ILE A 23 -2.04 -6.10 6.33
C ILE A 23 -1.62 -5.59 7.70
N LEU A 24 -2.34 -5.93 8.77
CA LEU A 24 -2.02 -5.51 10.14
C LEU A 24 -0.64 -6.01 10.58
N LEU A 25 -0.34 -7.28 10.33
CA LEU A 25 0.96 -7.87 10.64
C LEU A 25 2.08 -7.19 9.85
N LEU A 26 1.90 -7.02 8.54
CA LEU A 26 2.90 -6.40 7.68
C LEU A 26 3.12 -4.91 7.99
N THR A 27 2.08 -4.18 8.34
CA THR A 27 2.21 -2.77 8.76
C THR A 27 3.02 -2.68 10.04
N SER A 28 2.74 -3.52 11.03
CA SER A 28 3.51 -3.57 12.28
C SER A 28 4.97 -4.02 12.06
N LEU A 29 5.19 -4.97 11.17
CA LEU A 29 6.53 -5.44 10.78
C LEU A 29 7.29 -4.39 9.94
N ASN A 30 6.57 -3.59 9.14
CA ASN A 30 7.18 -2.57 8.29
C ASN A 30 7.94 -1.54 9.13
N GLU A 31 7.40 -1.08 10.25
CA GLU A 31 8.08 -0.16 11.14
C GLU A 31 9.33 -0.77 11.79
N LYS A 32 9.26 -2.04 12.16
CA LYS A 32 10.35 -2.72 12.89
C LYS A 32 11.43 -3.34 12.00
N LEU A 33 11.07 -3.77 10.80
CA LEU A 33 11.98 -4.49 9.89
C LEU A 33 12.36 -3.69 8.65
N THR A 34 11.39 -3.06 8.00
CA THR A 34 11.64 -2.41 6.70
C THR A 34 12.41 -1.11 6.87
N VAL A 35 12.16 -0.36 7.94
CA VAL A 35 12.90 0.88 8.23
C VAL A 35 14.38 0.60 8.50
N PRO A 36 14.78 -0.31 9.42
CA PRO A 36 16.19 -0.60 9.65
C PRO A 36 16.88 -1.28 8.47
N LEU A 37 16.14 -2.15 7.73
CA LEU A 37 16.67 -2.80 6.53
C LEU A 37 16.91 -1.79 5.40
N ALA A 38 15.96 -0.89 5.19
CA ALA A 38 16.08 0.18 4.20
C ALA A 38 17.23 1.15 4.51
N ARG A 39 17.46 1.49 5.78
CA ARG A 39 18.62 2.28 6.22
C ARG A 39 19.94 1.63 5.82
N LYS A 40 20.01 0.30 5.94
CA LYS A 40 21.23 -0.46 5.59
C LYS A 40 21.53 -0.49 4.08
N PHE A 41 20.46 -0.49 3.25
CA PHE A 41 20.59 -0.55 1.78
C PHE A 41 20.63 0.83 1.12
N THR A 42 19.92 1.82 1.66
CA THR A 42 19.72 3.12 1.00
C THR A 42 20.65 4.22 1.53
N HIS A 43 21.43 3.96 2.61
CA HIS A 43 22.29 4.93 3.29
C HIS A 43 21.54 6.21 3.76
N ASN A 44 20.21 6.23 3.71
CA ASN A 44 19.37 7.35 4.12
C ASN A 44 18.91 7.16 5.55
N ILE A 45 19.14 8.17 6.40
CA ILE A 45 18.78 8.16 7.83
C ILE A 45 17.26 7.98 8.04
N HIS A 46 16.44 8.41 7.06
CA HIS A 46 14.98 8.38 7.12
C HIS A 46 14.36 7.10 6.53
N GLY A 47 15.17 6.12 6.06
CA GLY A 47 14.68 4.88 5.45
C GLY A 47 14.07 5.09 4.05
N LEU A 48 12.97 4.40 3.74
CA LEU A 48 12.25 4.52 2.47
C LEU A 48 11.42 5.80 2.44
N THR A 49 11.52 6.56 1.34
CA THR A 49 10.64 7.70 1.12
C THR A 49 9.20 7.23 0.89
N SER A 50 8.22 8.10 1.20
CA SER A 50 6.79 7.79 0.99
C SER A 50 6.47 7.39 -0.45
N LEU A 51 7.09 8.06 -1.45
CA LEU A 51 6.95 7.69 -2.87
C LEU A 51 7.57 6.32 -3.17
N GLN A 52 8.71 5.97 -2.60
CA GLN A 52 9.30 4.64 -2.77
C GLN A 52 8.39 3.54 -2.19
N ARG A 53 7.77 3.77 -1.03
CA ARG A 53 6.78 2.84 -0.44
C ARG A 53 5.58 2.63 -1.36
N ILE A 54 5.03 3.72 -1.92
CA ILE A 54 3.93 3.64 -2.90
C ILE A 54 4.37 2.82 -4.12
N GLY A 55 5.57 3.10 -4.67
CA GLY A 55 6.13 2.36 -5.80
C GLY A 55 6.24 0.86 -5.55
N ILE A 56 6.79 0.45 -4.40
CA ILE A 56 6.86 -0.96 -3.99
C ILE A 56 5.46 -1.58 -3.89
N GLY A 57 4.51 -0.84 -3.31
CA GLY A 57 3.11 -1.27 -3.21
C GLY A 57 2.48 -1.54 -4.57
N LEU A 58 2.69 -0.65 -5.55
CA LEU A 58 2.18 -0.80 -6.93
C LEU A 58 2.82 -2.00 -7.66
N VAL A 59 4.11 -2.23 -7.49
CA VAL A 59 4.80 -3.40 -8.05
C VAL A 59 4.24 -4.68 -7.45
N CYS A 60 4.12 -4.77 -6.12
CA CYS A 60 3.55 -5.95 -5.45
C CYS A 60 2.11 -6.20 -5.90
N ALA A 61 1.28 -5.16 -6.04
CA ALA A 61 -0.08 -5.28 -6.54
C ALA A 61 -0.12 -5.81 -7.98
N THR A 62 0.75 -5.30 -8.86
CA THR A 62 0.82 -5.76 -10.26
C THR A 62 1.27 -7.22 -10.33
N VAL A 63 2.29 -7.62 -9.58
CA VAL A 63 2.74 -9.01 -9.48
C VAL A 63 1.63 -9.91 -8.92
N ALA A 64 0.88 -9.45 -7.93
CA ALA A 64 -0.27 -10.19 -7.41
C ALA A 64 -1.33 -10.47 -8.49
N MET A 65 -1.57 -9.52 -9.40
CA MET A 65 -2.50 -9.73 -10.53
C MET A 65 -1.96 -10.75 -11.54
N VAL A 66 -0.64 -10.78 -11.79
CA VAL A 66 -0.01 -11.82 -12.61
C VAL A 66 -0.20 -13.20 -11.98
N VAL A 67 0.09 -13.34 -10.68
CA VAL A 67 -0.12 -14.59 -9.95
C VAL A 67 -1.59 -15.01 -9.99
N ALA A 68 -2.52 -14.04 -9.84
CA ALA A 68 -3.95 -14.29 -9.95
C ALA A 68 -4.35 -14.81 -11.34
N ALA A 69 -3.82 -14.22 -12.41
CA ALA A 69 -4.09 -14.65 -13.78
C ALA A 69 -3.63 -16.08 -14.03
N ILE A 70 -2.43 -16.43 -13.54
CA ILE A 70 -1.88 -17.79 -13.66
C ILE A 70 -2.70 -18.78 -12.84
N ALA A 71 -2.97 -18.47 -11.57
CA ALA A 71 -3.77 -19.30 -10.69
C ALA A 71 -5.18 -19.58 -11.23
N GLU A 72 -5.81 -18.55 -11.81
CA GLU A 72 -7.15 -18.69 -12.39
C GLU A 72 -7.12 -19.53 -13.67
N LYS A 73 -6.09 -19.38 -14.51
CA LYS A 73 -5.91 -20.20 -15.69
C LYS A 73 -5.74 -21.68 -15.30
N GLU A 74 -4.86 -21.98 -14.35
CA GLU A 74 -4.65 -23.34 -13.85
C GLU A 74 -5.94 -23.92 -13.21
N ARG A 75 -6.64 -23.10 -12.42
CA ARG A 75 -7.92 -23.49 -11.82
C ARG A 75 -8.93 -23.91 -12.89
N ARG A 76 -9.07 -23.10 -13.94
CA ARG A 76 -10.01 -23.35 -15.01
C ARG A 76 -9.63 -24.60 -15.82
N ASP A 77 -8.36 -24.71 -16.20
CA ASP A 77 -7.86 -25.81 -17.01
C ASP A 77 -8.02 -27.15 -16.28
N ASN A 78 -7.72 -27.21 -14.98
CA ASN A 78 -7.95 -28.40 -14.17
C ASN A 78 -9.44 -28.73 -13.99
N ALA A 79 -10.29 -27.71 -13.83
CA ALA A 79 -11.74 -27.91 -13.68
C ALA A 79 -12.40 -28.40 -14.99
N VAL A 80 -11.91 -27.94 -16.15
CA VAL A 80 -12.51 -28.25 -17.45
C VAL A 80 -11.92 -29.52 -18.08
N LYS A 81 -10.60 -29.70 -18.01
CA LYS A 81 -9.88 -30.82 -18.65
C LYS A 81 -9.81 -32.07 -17.76
N ASN A 82 -9.49 -31.87 -16.47
CA ASN A 82 -9.17 -32.98 -15.57
C ASN A 82 -10.34 -33.29 -14.60
N HIS A 83 -11.42 -32.50 -14.60
CA HIS A 83 -12.53 -32.59 -13.63
C HIS A 83 -12.07 -32.60 -12.16
N THR A 84 -10.88 -32.06 -11.90
CA THR A 84 -10.28 -32.01 -10.56
C THR A 84 -10.49 -30.65 -9.92
N ILE A 85 -10.67 -30.63 -8.61
CA ILE A 85 -10.89 -29.42 -7.84
C ILE A 85 -9.59 -29.05 -7.15
N ILE A 86 -8.97 -27.92 -7.57
CA ILE A 86 -7.74 -27.42 -6.96
C ILE A 86 -8.01 -26.92 -5.54
N SER A 87 -7.03 -27.09 -4.65
CA SER A 87 -7.08 -26.58 -3.28
C SER A 87 -7.13 -25.05 -3.23
N ALA A 88 -7.84 -24.49 -2.23
CA ALA A 88 -7.88 -23.05 -1.96
C ALA A 88 -6.50 -22.48 -1.57
N PHE A 89 -5.55 -23.30 -1.20
CA PHE A 89 -4.17 -22.88 -0.91
C PHE A 89 -3.47 -22.16 -2.06
N TRP A 90 -3.88 -22.41 -3.30
CA TRP A 90 -3.37 -21.68 -4.48
C TRP A 90 -3.68 -20.17 -4.47
N LEU A 91 -4.66 -19.74 -3.67
CA LEU A 91 -4.96 -18.32 -3.49
C LEU A 91 -4.07 -17.64 -2.44
N VAL A 92 -3.45 -18.40 -1.52
CA VAL A 92 -2.67 -17.83 -0.42
C VAL A 92 -1.53 -16.94 -0.90
N PRO A 93 -0.65 -17.34 -1.84
CA PRO A 93 0.43 -16.48 -2.31
C PRO A 93 -0.09 -15.21 -3.00
N GLN A 94 -1.19 -15.30 -3.74
CA GLN A 94 -1.85 -14.14 -4.34
C GLN A 94 -2.37 -13.17 -3.27
N LEU A 95 -3.11 -13.68 -2.27
CA LEU A 95 -3.68 -12.86 -1.19
C LEU A 95 -2.58 -12.21 -0.34
N PHE A 96 -1.49 -12.92 -0.09
CA PHE A 96 -0.34 -12.38 0.61
C PHE A 96 0.32 -11.23 -0.16
N LEU A 97 0.51 -11.36 -1.47
CA LEU A 97 1.05 -10.30 -2.32
C LEU A 97 0.11 -9.09 -2.39
N VAL A 98 -1.20 -9.30 -2.49
CA VAL A 98 -2.19 -8.23 -2.43
C VAL A 98 -2.11 -7.48 -1.11
N ALA A 99 -2.09 -8.20 0.02
CA ALA A 99 -1.99 -7.61 1.35
C ALA A 99 -0.70 -6.81 1.52
N THR A 100 0.43 -7.34 1.03
CA THR A 100 1.72 -6.65 1.03
C THR A 100 1.66 -5.36 0.22
N GLY A 101 1.13 -5.42 -1.00
CA GLY A 101 0.97 -4.26 -1.87
C GLY A 101 0.10 -3.18 -1.22
N GLN A 102 -1.01 -3.56 -0.60
CA GLN A 102 -1.90 -2.64 0.11
C GLN A 102 -1.23 -2.02 1.35
N ALA A 103 -0.52 -2.82 2.15
CA ALA A 103 0.16 -2.31 3.34
C ALA A 103 1.18 -1.22 2.98
N PHE A 104 2.03 -1.46 1.98
CA PHE A 104 3.01 -0.47 1.52
C PHE A 104 2.35 0.75 0.86
N ALA A 105 1.35 0.54 0.00
CA ALA A 105 0.68 1.63 -0.70
C ALA A 105 -0.08 2.54 0.27
N TYR A 106 -0.86 1.99 1.21
CA TYR A 106 -1.66 2.79 2.14
C TYR A 106 -0.80 3.60 3.10
N VAL A 107 0.22 2.97 3.70
CA VAL A 107 1.16 3.67 4.58
C VAL A 107 1.90 4.77 3.81
N GLY A 108 2.42 4.47 2.61
CA GLY A 108 3.13 5.43 1.79
C GLY A 108 2.25 6.59 1.33
N GLN A 109 1.01 6.33 0.93
CA GLN A 109 0.07 7.38 0.53
C GLN A 109 -0.35 8.26 1.70
N LEU A 110 -0.69 7.67 2.84
CA LEU A 110 -1.07 8.43 4.03
C LEU A 110 0.08 9.34 4.49
N GLU A 111 1.30 8.79 4.57
CA GLU A 111 2.50 9.57 4.90
C GLU A 111 2.74 10.69 3.89
N PHE A 112 2.60 10.43 2.60
CA PHE A 112 2.74 11.43 1.55
C PHE A 112 1.74 12.59 1.73
N PHE A 113 0.46 12.28 1.90
CA PHE A 113 -0.58 13.29 2.09
C PHE A 113 -0.36 14.13 3.35
N ILE A 114 0.08 13.51 4.46
CA ILE A 114 0.34 14.23 5.71
C ILE A 114 1.57 15.14 5.58
N ARG A 115 2.62 14.69 4.90
CA ARG A 115 3.87 15.46 4.73
C ARG A 115 3.71 16.66 3.80
N GLU A 116 2.91 16.52 2.74
CA GLU A 116 2.67 17.61 1.78
C GLU A 116 1.62 18.61 2.26
N ALA A 117 0.86 18.28 3.32
CA ALA A 117 -0.14 19.16 3.88
C ALA A 117 0.50 20.34 4.60
N PRO A 118 -0.08 21.56 4.49
CA PRO A 118 0.29 22.70 5.32
C PRO A 118 0.05 22.41 6.81
N GLU A 119 0.84 23.06 7.69
CA GLU A 119 0.62 22.96 9.13
C GLU A 119 -0.79 23.45 9.48
N GLY A 120 -1.47 22.71 10.35
CA GLY A 120 -2.88 22.93 10.71
C GLY A 120 -3.92 22.26 9.79
N MET A 121 -3.53 21.74 8.60
CA MET A 121 -4.46 21.07 7.68
C MET A 121 -4.24 19.54 7.57
N LYS A 122 -3.48 18.95 8.47
CA LYS A 122 -3.18 17.51 8.48
C LYS A 122 -4.43 16.61 8.55
N SER A 123 -5.47 17.07 9.25
CA SER A 123 -6.76 16.36 9.32
C SER A 123 -7.49 16.35 7.97
N MET A 124 -7.48 17.46 7.23
CA MET A 124 -8.04 17.53 5.87
C MET A 124 -7.29 16.62 4.90
N SER A 125 -5.97 16.50 5.06
CA SER A 125 -5.12 15.62 4.28
C SER A 125 -5.51 14.16 4.44
N THR A 126 -5.82 13.72 5.65
CA THR A 126 -6.36 12.38 5.90
C THR A 126 -7.72 12.18 5.21
N GLY A 127 -8.58 13.19 5.21
CA GLY A 127 -9.85 13.18 4.47
C GLY A 127 -9.63 13.02 2.96
N LEU A 128 -8.66 13.73 2.38
CA LEU A 128 -8.30 13.59 0.96
C LEU A 128 -7.80 12.18 0.63
N PHE A 129 -6.97 11.59 1.49
CA PHE A 129 -6.53 10.21 1.34
C PHE A 129 -7.71 9.22 1.31
N LEU A 130 -8.65 9.33 2.25
CA LEU A 130 -9.84 8.48 2.28
C LEU A 130 -10.73 8.69 1.05
N THR A 131 -10.85 9.93 0.58
CA THR A 131 -11.58 10.27 -0.64
C THR A 131 -10.94 9.61 -1.86
N ALA A 132 -9.60 9.64 -1.97
CA ALA A 132 -8.87 8.98 -3.05
C ALA A 132 -9.12 7.47 -3.08
N ILE A 133 -9.12 6.80 -1.90
CA ILE A 133 -9.47 5.37 -1.80
C ILE A 133 -10.90 5.12 -2.28
N SER A 134 -11.86 5.94 -1.83
CA SER A 134 -13.26 5.82 -2.22
C SER A 134 -13.45 5.99 -3.73
N MET A 135 -12.79 6.96 -4.34
CA MET A 135 -12.77 7.13 -5.79
C MET A 135 -12.21 5.91 -6.50
N GLY A 136 -11.17 5.28 -5.95
CA GLY A 136 -10.61 4.03 -6.46
C GLY A 136 -11.65 2.90 -6.53
N TYR A 137 -12.49 2.75 -5.51
CA TYR A 137 -13.59 1.77 -5.51
C TYR A 137 -14.65 2.07 -6.58
N PHE A 138 -15.01 3.36 -6.79
CA PHE A 138 -15.93 3.75 -7.86
C PHE A 138 -15.35 3.43 -9.23
N VAL A 139 -14.10 3.80 -9.49
CA VAL A 139 -13.41 3.50 -10.75
C VAL A 139 -13.32 1.99 -10.98
N SER A 140 -13.02 1.21 -9.96
CA SER A 140 -12.99 -0.26 -10.04
C SER A 140 -14.35 -0.84 -10.42
N SER A 141 -15.43 -0.39 -9.77
CA SER A 141 -16.79 -0.83 -10.09
C SER A 141 -17.19 -0.47 -11.52
N LEU A 142 -16.83 0.72 -11.96
CA LEU A 142 -17.07 1.21 -13.31
C LEU A 142 -16.30 0.39 -14.36
N LEU A 143 -15.03 0.07 -14.08
CA LEU A 143 -14.18 -0.78 -14.91
C LEU A 143 -14.82 -2.17 -15.10
N VAL A 144 -15.25 -2.81 -14.01
CA VAL A 144 -15.93 -4.12 -14.08
C VAL A 144 -17.18 -4.04 -14.93
N SER A 145 -18.00 -3.00 -14.76
CA SER A 145 -19.23 -2.79 -15.51
C SER A 145 -18.99 -2.59 -17.01
N ILE A 146 -17.95 -1.82 -17.37
CA ILE A 146 -17.55 -1.58 -18.76
C ILE A 146 -17.05 -2.90 -19.38
N VAL A 147 -16.17 -3.61 -18.70
CA VAL A 147 -15.61 -4.88 -19.18
C VAL A 147 -16.71 -5.93 -19.36
N ASP A 148 -17.69 -5.99 -18.45
CA ASP A 148 -18.82 -6.92 -18.57
C ASP A 148 -19.68 -6.62 -19.83
N LYS A 149 -19.94 -5.35 -20.08
CA LYS A 149 -20.67 -4.92 -21.29
C LYS A 149 -19.88 -5.21 -22.56
N LEU A 150 -18.58 -4.83 -22.62
CA LEU A 150 -17.73 -5.02 -23.81
C LEU A 150 -17.49 -6.50 -24.11
N SER A 151 -17.35 -7.33 -23.08
CA SER A 151 -17.17 -8.78 -23.24
C SER A 151 -18.47 -9.52 -23.58
N LYS A 152 -19.60 -8.80 -23.74
CA LYS A 152 -20.93 -9.36 -23.96
C LYS A 152 -21.26 -10.45 -22.92
N LYS A 153 -20.91 -10.19 -21.66
CA LYS A 153 -21.09 -11.13 -20.53
C LYS A 153 -20.36 -12.47 -20.69
N LYS A 154 -19.30 -12.51 -21.51
CA LYS A 154 -18.54 -13.75 -21.72
C LYS A 154 -17.50 -14.00 -20.65
N TRP A 155 -16.97 -12.94 -20.01
CA TRP A 155 -15.92 -13.06 -18.99
C TRP A 155 -16.50 -13.33 -17.59
N PHE A 156 -17.60 -12.67 -17.24
CA PHE A 156 -18.30 -12.82 -15.96
C PHE A 156 -19.57 -13.67 -16.13
N LYS A 157 -19.40 -14.99 -16.24
CA LYS A 157 -20.55 -15.91 -16.28
C LYS A 157 -20.88 -16.40 -14.88
N SER A 158 -22.18 -16.65 -14.61
CA SER A 158 -22.63 -17.28 -13.37
C SER A 158 -21.92 -18.61 -13.08
N ASN A 159 -21.54 -19.33 -14.14
CA ASN A 159 -20.67 -20.50 -14.02
C ASN A 159 -19.23 -20.08 -14.29
N LEU A 160 -18.43 -19.94 -13.23
CA LEU A 160 -17.02 -19.53 -13.26
C LEU A 160 -16.15 -20.42 -14.18
N ASN A 161 -16.48 -21.68 -14.37
CA ASN A 161 -15.73 -22.60 -15.24
C ASN A 161 -15.97 -22.30 -16.74
N LYS A 162 -17.08 -21.65 -17.08
CA LYS A 162 -17.40 -21.19 -18.45
C LYS A 162 -17.01 -19.72 -18.71
N GLY A 163 -16.61 -19.00 -17.67
CA GLY A 163 -16.08 -17.63 -17.77
C GLY A 163 -14.62 -17.61 -18.17
N ARG A 164 -14.12 -16.42 -18.50
CA ARG A 164 -12.70 -16.16 -18.81
C ARG A 164 -12.17 -15.05 -17.93
N LEU A 165 -12.15 -15.30 -16.61
CA LEU A 165 -11.62 -14.36 -15.62
C LEU A 165 -10.11 -14.15 -15.77
N ASP A 166 -9.40 -15.11 -16.36
CA ASP A 166 -7.98 -15.00 -16.70
C ASP A 166 -7.70 -13.76 -17.56
N TYR A 167 -8.53 -13.46 -18.56
CA TYR A 167 -8.37 -12.25 -19.38
C TYR A 167 -8.61 -10.96 -18.60
N PHE A 168 -9.52 -10.97 -17.65
CA PHE A 168 -9.75 -9.83 -16.78
C PHE A 168 -8.53 -9.54 -15.91
N TYR A 169 -7.90 -10.56 -15.32
CA TYR A 169 -6.66 -10.37 -14.56
C TYR A 169 -5.52 -9.86 -15.44
N TRP A 170 -5.38 -10.37 -16.66
CA TRP A 170 -4.39 -9.83 -17.62
C TRP A 170 -4.67 -8.37 -17.99
N LEU A 171 -5.92 -7.98 -18.15
CA LEU A 171 -6.29 -6.58 -18.33
C LEU A 171 -5.84 -5.72 -17.13
N LEU A 172 -6.05 -6.21 -15.90
CA LEU A 172 -5.59 -5.52 -14.69
C LEU A 172 -4.06 -5.42 -14.62
N VAL A 173 -3.33 -6.42 -15.10
CA VAL A 173 -1.86 -6.35 -15.20
C VAL A 173 -1.44 -5.22 -16.12
N VAL A 174 -2.03 -5.13 -17.32
CA VAL A 174 -1.71 -4.05 -18.27
C VAL A 174 -2.02 -2.68 -17.68
N LEU A 175 -3.18 -2.52 -17.06
CA LEU A 175 -3.56 -1.28 -16.39
C LEU A 175 -2.62 -0.96 -15.22
N GLY A 176 -2.21 -1.98 -14.45
CA GLY A 176 -1.25 -1.85 -13.35
C GLY A 176 0.12 -1.36 -13.82
N VAL A 177 0.62 -1.92 -14.92
CA VAL A 177 1.89 -1.47 -15.54
C VAL A 177 1.80 -0.04 -16.04
N LEU A 178 0.71 0.32 -16.74
CA LEU A 178 0.49 1.69 -17.21
C LEU A 178 0.42 2.68 -16.03
N ASN A 179 -0.30 2.33 -14.97
CA ASN A 179 -0.39 3.13 -13.76
C ASN A 179 0.98 3.28 -13.09
N PHE A 180 1.78 2.22 -13.04
CA PHE A 180 3.14 2.27 -12.47
C PHE A 180 4.06 3.17 -13.29
N ILE A 181 4.01 3.12 -14.61
CA ILE A 181 4.79 4.03 -15.49
C ILE A 181 4.37 5.48 -15.25
N LEU A 182 3.07 5.76 -15.21
CA LEU A 182 2.54 7.09 -14.91
C LEU A 182 3.00 7.58 -13.54
N PHE A 183 2.93 6.71 -12.54
CA PHE A 183 3.41 7.00 -11.20
C PHE A 183 4.89 7.37 -11.18
N ILE A 184 5.76 6.62 -11.88
CA ILE A 184 7.20 6.92 -11.95
C ILE A 184 7.42 8.30 -12.59
N VAL A 185 6.75 8.61 -13.70
CA VAL A 185 6.87 9.91 -14.38
C VAL A 185 6.47 11.06 -13.44
N LEU A 186 5.39 10.92 -12.71
CA LEU A 186 4.93 11.91 -11.75
C LEU A 186 5.87 12.00 -10.54
N ALA A 187 6.35 10.87 -10.02
CA ALA A 187 7.26 10.83 -8.89
C ALA A 187 8.61 11.48 -9.20
N MET A 188 9.14 11.30 -10.42
CA MET A 188 10.38 11.96 -10.85
C MET A 188 10.22 13.48 -11.02
N ARG A 189 9.00 13.96 -11.29
CA ARG A 189 8.72 15.41 -11.37
C ARG A 189 8.41 16.04 -10.03
N HIS A 190 8.16 15.24 -9.00
CA HIS A 190 7.80 15.72 -7.68
C HIS A 190 9.04 16.15 -6.90
N HIS A 191 9.14 17.43 -6.54
CA HIS A 191 10.12 17.95 -5.60
C HIS A 191 9.50 17.97 -4.20
N TYR A 192 10.10 17.22 -3.26
CA TYR A 192 9.67 17.28 -1.86
C TYR A 192 9.84 18.70 -1.32
N LYS A 193 8.82 19.20 -0.61
CA LYS A 193 8.98 20.41 0.21
C LYS A 193 10.04 20.13 1.25
N VAL A 194 11.07 20.99 1.28
CA VAL A 194 12.05 20.99 2.36
C VAL A 194 11.25 21.33 3.62
N GLN A 195 11.05 20.38 4.50
CA GLN A 195 10.60 20.69 5.84
C GLN A 195 11.70 21.55 6.47
N HIS A 196 11.40 22.80 6.67
CA HIS A 196 12.18 23.65 7.57
C HIS A 196 12.11 22.94 8.92
N ASN A 197 13.22 22.31 9.33
CA ASN A 197 13.33 21.75 10.65
C ASN A 197 12.98 22.87 11.61
N ILE A 198 11.83 22.81 12.24
CA ILE A 198 11.58 23.51 13.49
C ILE A 198 12.63 22.89 14.39
N GLU A 199 13.69 23.64 14.70
CA GLU A 199 14.64 23.25 15.75
C GLU A 199 13.78 22.87 16.96
N PRO A 200 14.07 21.74 17.61
CA PRO A 200 13.30 21.36 18.77
C PRO A 200 13.31 22.53 19.75
N GLU A 201 12.14 22.94 20.25
CA GLU A 201 11.94 24.00 21.26
C GLU A 201 12.94 23.88 22.42
N ASP A 202 13.46 22.70 22.64
CA ASP A 202 14.52 22.35 23.60
C ASP A 202 15.85 23.12 23.42
N ASN A 203 16.17 23.60 22.22
CA ASN A 203 17.35 24.42 21.99
C ASN A 203 17.10 25.91 22.27
N VAL A 204 15.88 26.39 22.02
CA VAL A 204 15.49 27.78 22.32
C VAL A 204 15.42 27.97 23.83
N ASP A 205 14.89 27.01 24.56
CA ASP A 205 14.84 27.05 26.03
C ASP A 205 16.26 26.96 26.65
N LYS A 206 17.16 26.17 26.08
CA LYS A 206 18.56 26.10 26.51
C LYS A 206 19.33 27.41 26.25
N GLU A 207 19.14 28.02 25.08
CA GLU A 207 19.76 29.32 24.80
C GLU A 207 19.20 30.43 25.69
N LEU A 208 17.90 30.44 26.00
CA LEU A 208 17.27 31.35 26.93
C LEU A 208 17.77 31.17 28.36
N VAL A 209 17.95 29.94 28.80
CA VAL A 209 18.52 29.62 30.15
C VAL A 209 19.97 30.08 30.23
N ILE A 210 20.80 29.78 29.23
CA ILE A 210 22.20 30.20 29.18
C ILE A 210 22.31 31.73 29.11
N ALA A 211 21.48 32.40 28.32
CA ALA A 211 21.47 33.86 28.24
C ALA A 211 21.06 34.53 29.57
N ASN A 212 20.13 33.94 30.30
CA ASN A 212 19.73 34.42 31.62
C ASN A 212 20.83 34.15 32.70
N GLU A 213 21.49 33.02 32.67
CA GLU A 213 22.63 32.75 33.58
C GLU A 213 23.80 33.71 33.35
N VAL A 214 24.12 34.00 32.08
CA VAL A 214 25.19 34.96 31.71
C VAL A 214 24.81 36.36 32.20
N LYS A 215 23.52 36.75 32.09
CA LYS A 215 23.05 38.07 32.55
C LYS A 215 23.13 38.25 34.05
N ILE A 216 22.73 37.20 34.81
CA ILE A 216 22.85 37.19 36.31
C ILE A 216 24.31 37.21 36.75
N GLY A 217 25.22 36.53 35.99
CA GLY A 217 26.62 36.51 36.27
C GLY A 217 27.37 37.80 36.01
N VAL A 218 26.84 38.70 35.14
CA VAL A 218 27.38 40.00 34.86
C VAL A 218 26.93 41.05 35.90
N ASP A 219 25.63 41.07 36.27
CA ASP A 219 25.08 41.97 37.27
C ASP A 219 25.68 41.73 38.69
N GLY A 220 26.02 40.48 39.02
CA GLY A 220 26.67 40.12 40.29
C GLY A 220 28.14 40.52 40.42
N LYS A 221 28.77 41.04 39.37
CA LYS A 221 30.17 41.53 39.40
C LYS A 221 30.30 43.04 39.48
N GLU A 222 29.21 43.78 39.31
CA GLU A 222 29.20 45.26 39.46
C GLU A 222 28.89 45.74 40.86
N GLU A 223 28.43 44.84 41.78
CA GLU A 223 28.09 45.17 43.17
C GLU A 223 29.14 44.71 44.18
N ALA A 224 30.35 44.27 43.77
CA ALA A 224 31.47 43.88 44.61
C ALA A 224 32.68 44.75 44.31
#